data_9126eaab8028734ca2d8ae841215b81f
#
_entry.id   9126eaab8028734ca2d8ae841215b81f
#
_cell.length_a   1.000
_cell.length_b   1.000
_cell.length_c   1.000
_cell.angle_alpha   90.00
_cell.angle_beta   90.00
_cell.angle_gamma   90.00
#
_symmetry.space_group_name_H-M   'P 1'
#
loop_
_entity.id
_entity.type
_entity.pdbx_description
1 polymer ?
#
loop_
_entity_poly.entity_id
_entity_poly.type
_entity_poly.pdbx_seq_one_letter_code
_entity_poly.pdbx_strand_id
1 'polypeptide(L)'
;MKLLYFAWVRERVGVESETRDIPTNVTTVGALKTWLASIDEGYAYAFETPDIIRVALDKTLAEDDAQLAGAGEAAFFPPMTGG
;
A
#
# COMPACT_ATOMS: atom_id res chain seq x y z
N MET A 1 -3.20 -9.27 6.98
CA MET A 1 -3.30 -8.88 5.55
C MET A 1 -1.96 -9.07 4.87
N LYS A 2 -1.96 -9.64 3.70
CA LYS A 2 -0.76 -9.76 2.89
C LYS A 2 -0.55 -8.47 2.10
N LEU A 3 0.67 -7.94 2.14
CA LEU A 3 1.02 -6.70 1.45
C LEU A 3 2.06 -7.02 0.37
N LEU A 4 1.81 -6.58 -0.85
CA LEU A 4 2.69 -6.78 -1.98
C LEU A 4 3.18 -5.43 -2.47
N TYR A 5 4.48 -5.33 -2.73
CA TYR A 5 5.11 -4.10 -3.19
C TYR A 5 5.76 -4.31 -4.54
N PHE A 6 5.55 -3.39 -5.47
CA PHE A 6 6.05 -3.51 -6.83
C PHE A 6 6.94 -2.32 -7.21
N ALA A 7 7.85 -2.56 -8.13
CA ALA A 7 8.71 -1.54 -8.74
C ALA A 7 9.42 -0.69 -7.68
N TRP A 8 9.42 0.64 -7.82
CA TRP A 8 10.16 1.48 -6.88
C TRP A 8 9.55 1.50 -5.47
N VAL A 9 8.27 1.14 -5.33
CA VAL A 9 7.66 0.98 -3.99
C VAL A 9 8.39 -0.14 -3.26
N ARG A 10 8.58 -1.29 -3.94
CA ARG A 10 9.33 -2.42 -3.38
C ARG A 10 10.76 -2.03 -3.01
N GLU A 11 11.43 -1.30 -3.89
CA GLU A 11 12.81 -0.89 -3.64
C GLU A 11 12.93 0.00 -2.40
N ARG A 12 11.98 0.91 -2.21
CA ARG A 12 11.99 1.84 -1.09
C ARG A 12 11.61 1.15 0.23
N VAL A 13 10.62 0.27 0.20
CA VAL A 13 10.21 -0.50 1.38
C VAL A 13 11.27 -1.52 1.75
N GLY A 14 11.89 -2.16 0.76
CA GLY A 14 12.97 -3.11 1.00
C GLY A 14 12.56 -4.57 0.99
N VAL A 15 11.27 -4.88 0.83
CA VAL A 15 10.78 -6.25 0.71
C VAL A 15 9.76 -6.33 -0.41
N GLU A 16 9.64 -7.52 -0.98
CA GLU A 16 8.69 -7.79 -2.06
C GLU A 16 7.28 -8.01 -1.54
N SER A 17 7.17 -8.67 -0.41
CA SER A 17 5.89 -8.95 0.23
C SER A 17 6.09 -9.19 1.72
N GLU A 18 5.01 -9.02 2.47
CA GLU A 18 5.00 -9.28 3.91
C GLU A 18 3.57 -9.46 4.37
N THR A 19 3.41 -10.06 5.53
CA THR A 19 2.10 -10.14 6.20
C THR A 19 2.15 -9.29 7.45
N ARG A 20 1.17 -8.42 7.63
CA ARG A 20 1.06 -7.55 8.80
C ARG A 20 -0.34 -7.57 9.35
N ASP A 21 -0.43 -7.43 10.67
CA ASP A 21 -1.70 -7.18 11.34
C ASP A 21 -1.99 -5.69 11.21
N ILE A 22 -3.08 -5.37 10.53
CA ILE A 22 -3.45 -3.98 10.31
C ILE A 22 -4.23 -3.47 11.51
N PRO A 23 -3.87 -2.32 12.09
CA PRO A 23 -4.62 -1.77 13.23
C PRO A 23 -6.11 -1.62 12.92
N THR A 24 -6.96 -1.89 13.89
CA THR A 24 -8.41 -1.88 13.69
C THR A 24 -8.95 -0.50 13.31
N ASN A 25 -8.24 0.57 13.63
CA ASN A 25 -8.62 1.93 13.26
C ASN A 25 -8.20 2.31 11.84
N VAL A 26 -7.44 1.45 11.16
CA VAL A 26 -7.05 1.65 9.77
C VAL A 26 -8.07 0.92 8.91
N THR A 27 -9.02 1.64 8.35
CA THR A 27 -10.18 1.03 7.69
C THR A 27 -10.28 1.29 6.20
N THR A 28 -9.49 2.21 5.66
CA THR A 28 -9.50 2.54 4.23
C THR A 28 -8.13 2.39 3.61
N VAL A 29 -8.10 2.34 2.28
CA VAL A 29 -6.85 2.30 1.51
C VAL A 29 -5.98 3.52 1.83
N GLY A 30 -6.58 4.71 1.87
CA GLY A 30 -5.83 5.93 2.20
C GLY A 30 -5.22 5.87 3.60
N ALA A 31 -6.01 5.39 4.58
CA ALA A 31 -5.52 5.22 5.95
C ALA A 31 -4.40 4.19 6.01
N LEU A 32 -4.48 3.13 5.21
CA LEU A 32 -3.43 2.11 5.14
C LEU A 32 -2.12 2.70 4.62
N LYS A 33 -2.16 3.51 3.58
CA LYS A 33 -0.98 4.20 3.06
C LYS A 33 -0.34 5.08 4.13
N THR A 34 -1.15 5.85 4.85
CA THR A 34 -0.69 6.73 5.91
C THR A 34 -0.04 5.95 7.06
N TRP A 35 -0.67 4.84 7.44
CA TRP A 35 -0.13 3.98 8.49
C TRP A 35 1.21 3.36 8.06
N LEU A 36 1.31 2.85 6.83
CA LEU A 36 2.55 2.28 6.32
C LEU A 36 3.67 3.31 6.32
N ALA A 37 3.38 4.55 5.93
CA ALA A 37 4.36 5.62 5.92
C ALA A 37 4.91 5.92 7.32
N SER A 38 4.20 5.54 8.38
CA SER A 38 4.61 5.79 9.75
C SER A 38 5.51 4.70 10.33
N ILE A 39 5.74 3.60 9.62
CA ILE A 39 6.47 2.45 10.16
C ILE A 39 7.95 2.76 10.35
N ASP A 40 8.63 3.21 9.29
CA ASP A 40 10.03 3.64 9.36
C ASP A 40 10.37 4.50 8.14
N GLU A 41 11.66 4.87 8.02
CA GLU A 41 12.10 5.76 6.94
C GLU A 41 11.90 5.18 5.54
N GLY A 42 12.08 3.88 5.37
CA GLY A 42 11.88 3.23 4.07
C GLY A 42 10.43 3.31 3.63
N TYR A 43 9.51 3.03 4.55
CA TYR A 43 8.08 3.14 4.28
C TYR A 43 7.68 4.61 4.07
N ALA A 44 8.22 5.52 4.87
CA ALA A 44 7.94 6.95 4.70
C ALA A 44 8.39 7.42 3.31
N TYR A 45 9.54 6.96 2.85
CA TYR A 45 10.04 7.29 1.52
C TYR A 45 9.16 6.68 0.43
N ALA A 46 8.78 5.41 0.59
CA ALA A 46 7.93 4.73 -0.39
C ALA A 46 6.59 5.43 -0.57
N PHE A 47 6.01 5.92 0.52
CA PHE A 47 4.67 6.52 0.54
C PHE A 47 4.70 8.05 0.72
N GLU A 48 5.81 8.71 0.36
CA GLU A 48 5.92 10.17 0.53
C GLU A 48 4.94 10.94 -0.36
N THR A 49 4.56 10.35 -1.50
CA THR A 49 3.53 10.91 -2.36
C THR A 49 2.46 9.85 -2.55
N PRO A 50 1.61 9.63 -1.54
CA PRO A 50 0.67 8.52 -1.56
C PRO A 50 -0.33 8.58 -2.70
N ASP A 51 -0.68 9.78 -3.15
CA ASP A 51 -1.68 9.95 -4.21
C ASP A 51 -1.28 9.30 -5.54
N ILE A 52 0.01 9.11 -5.79
CA ILE A 52 0.44 8.49 -7.05
C ILE A 52 0.57 6.97 -6.94
N ILE A 53 0.45 6.40 -5.74
CA ILE A 53 0.54 4.96 -5.56
C ILE A 53 -0.84 4.34 -5.77
N ARG A 54 -0.90 3.38 -6.69
CA ARG A 54 -2.10 2.61 -6.96
C ARG A 54 -2.19 1.43 -6.03
N VAL A 55 -3.40 1.06 -5.64
CA VAL A 55 -3.64 -0.07 -4.75
C VAL A 55 -4.66 -1.00 -5.37
N ALA A 56 -4.40 -2.31 -5.28
CA ALA A 56 -5.37 -3.33 -5.62
C ALA A 56 -5.67 -4.15 -4.37
N LEU A 57 -6.94 -4.25 -4.01
CA LEU A 57 -7.40 -5.09 -2.91
C LEU A 57 -7.91 -6.40 -3.52
N ASP A 58 -7.32 -7.52 -3.11
CA ASP A 58 -7.67 -8.83 -3.65
C ASP A 58 -7.73 -8.81 -5.19
N LYS A 59 -6.72 -8.18 -5.80
CA LYS A 59 -6.53 -8.09 -7.26
C LYS A 59 -7.49 -7.17 -8.00
N THR A 60 -8.26 -6.37 -7.26
CA THR A 60 -9.17 -5.38 -7.85
C THR A 60 -8.72 -3.98 -7.48
N LEU A 61 -8.53 -3.10 -8.46
CA LEU A 61 -8.15 -1.71 -8.20
C LEU A 61 -9.12 -1.04 -7.24
N ALA A 62 -8.57 -0.32 -6.28
CA ALA A 62 -9.35 0.33 -5.23
C ALA A 62 -8.90 1.77 -5.07
N GLU A 63 -9.86 2.66 -4.81
CA GLU A 63 -9.59 4.06 -4.53
C GLU A 63 -9.24 4.25 -3.05
N ASP A 64 -8.74 5.43 -2.69
CA ASP A 64 -8.32 5.72 -1.32
C ASP A 64 -9.44 5.59 -0.29
N ASP A 65 -10.68 5.81 -0.68
CA ASP A 65 -11.84 5.70 0.22
C ASP A 65 -12.40 4.27 0.30
N ALA A 66 -11.83 3.32 -0.44
CA ALA A 66 -12.29 1.94 -0.39
C ALA A 66 -12.03 1.33 0.99
N GLN A 67 -12.99 0.55 1.48
CA GLN A 67 -12.89 -0.12 2.77
C GLN A 67 -11.99 -1.35 2.68
N LEU A 68 -11.18 -1.56 3.71
CA LEU A 68 -10.29 -2.72 3.80
C LEU A 68 -11.01 -3.98 4.27
N ALA A 69 -12.20 -3.83 4.85
CA ALA A 69 -12.91 -4.94 5.49
C ALA A 69 -13.06 -6.13 4.54
N GLY A 70 -12.61 -7.30 5.01
CA GLY A 70 -12.70 -8.53 4.22
C GLY A 70 -11.58 -8.75 3.23
N ALA A 71 -10.72 -7.77 2.98
CA ALA A 71 -9.61 -7.94 2.05
C ALA A 71 -8.47 -8.72 2.69
N GLY A 72 -7.96 -9.72 1.98
CA GLY A 72 -6.83 -10.52 2.44
C GLY A 72 -5.50 -10.02 1.93
N GLU A 73 -5.50 -9.21 0.88
CA GLU A 73 -4.28 -8.78 0.21
C GLU A 73 -4.41 -7.34 -0.29
N ALA A 74 -3.33 -6.58 -0.18
CA ALA A 74 -3.23 -5.26 -0.77
C ALA A 74 -1.92 -5.18 -1.56
N ALA A 75 -2.00 -4.80 -2.83
CA ALA A 75 -0.84 -4.64 -3.69
C ALA A 75 -0.64 -3.14 -3.96
N PHE A 76 0.60 -2.69 -3.84
CA PHE A 76 0.98 -1.28 -4.03
C PHE A 76 1.93 -1.18 -5.21
N PHE A 77 1.60 -0.32 -6.16
CA PHE A 77 2.42 -0.15 -7.35
C PHE A 77 2.37 1.29 -7.84
N PRO A 78 3.46 1.76 -8.48
CA PRO A 78 3.47 3.12 -9.01
C PRO A 78 2.57 3.22 -10.23
N PRO A 79 2.19 4.45 -10.64
CA PRO A 79 1.38 4.61 -11.81
C PRO A 79 2.13 4.10 -13.04
N MET A 80 1.39 3.53 -13.98
CA MET A 80 1.94 3.18 -15.27
C MET A 80 2.22 4.47 -16.02
N THR A 81 3.49 4.78 -16.20
CA THR A 81 3.84 5.87 -17.09
C THR A 81 3.86 5.29 -18.49
N GLY A 82 3.19 5.94 -19.40
CA GLY A 82 3.02 5.43 -20.77
C GLY A 82 4.28 5.48 -21.61
N GLY A 83 5.38 5.44 -20.99
CA GLY A 83 6.62 5.46 -21.76
C GLY A 83 7.65 4.71 -21.08
#